data_9e31f1075bb5748d21e08f087713b5bd
#
_entry.id   9e31f1075bb5748d21e08f087713b5bd
#
_cell.length_a   1.000
_cell.length_b   1.000
_cell.length_c   1.000
_cell.angle_alpha   90.00
_cell.angle_beta   90.00
_cell.angle_gamma   90.00
#
_symmetry.space_group_name_H-M   'P 1'
#
loop_
_entity.id
_entity.type
_entity.pdbx_description
1 polymer ?
#
loop_
_entity_poly.entity_id
_entity_poly.type
_entity_poly.pdbx_seq_one_letter_code
_entity_poly.pdbx_strand_id
1 'polypeptide(L)'
;DVKDVEVVACVPFTNLETALAVTAGTNIKIGAENCHFEKSGAFTGEISADMLAEMGVEYVVLGHSERRQYFAETDETVNKRTKAALEAGLKPIVCVGELLWERECNITEEVIARQIKLDFFGISADDLKKCIIAYEPVWAIGTGKTATADQAEEVCAFIRATLAKLYGADVAETITIQYGGSMNAKNAEELLSKTNVDGGLIGGASLK
;
A
#
# COMPACT_ATOMS: atom_id res chain seq x y z
N ASP A 1 -17.52 12.32 -12.58
CA ASP A 1 -17.61 12.38 -11.11
C ASP A 1 -17.90 10.98 -10.58
N VAL A 2 -16.85 10.25 -10.19
CA VAL A 2 -16.98 8.96 -9.52
C VAL A 2 -17.19 9.27 -8.03
N LYS A 3 -18.39 9.01 -7.51
CA LYS A 3 -18.74 9.34 -6.12
C LYS A 3 -18.65 8.15 -5.16
N ASP A 4 -18.63 6.94 -5.71
CA ASP A 4 -18.71 5.69 -4.96
C ASP A 4 -17.34 5.02 -4.74
N VAL A 5 -16.27 5.68 -5.19
CA VAL A 5 -14.88 5.20 -5.08
C VAL A 5 -13.99 6.32 -4.57
N GLU A 6 -13.17 6.02 -3.58
CA GLU A 6 -12.11 6.93 -3.15
C GLU A 6 -10.94 6.86 -4.14
N VAL A 7 -10.54 8.01 -4.67
CA VAL A 7 -9.44 8.13 -5.63
C VAL A 7 -8.28 8.85 -4.97
N VAL A 8 -7.13 8.19 -4.92
CA VAL A 8 -5.88 8.75 -4.37
C VAL A 8 -4.83 8.82 -5.47
N ALA A 9 -4.29 10.01 -5.72
CA ALA A 9 -3.16 10.20 -6.62
C ALA A 9 -1.87 10.27 -5.78
N CYS A 10 -1.06 9.20 -5.81
CA CYS A 10 0.26 9.18 -5.20
C CYS A 10 1.29 9.70 -6.18
N VAL A 11 2.02 10.76 -5.80
CA VAL A 11 2.94 11.48 -6.69
C VAL A 11 4.31 11.65 -6.04
N PRO A 12 5.39 11.80 -6.86
CA PRO A 12 6.71 12.14 -6.36
C PRO A 12 6.69 13.41 -5.49
N PHE A 13 7.60 13.51 -4.52
CA PHE A 13 7.68 14.66 -3.60
C PHE A 13 7.71 16.01 -4.32
N THR A 14 8.39 16.09 -5.45
CA THR A 14 8.50 17.33 -6.27
C THR A 14 7.18 17.78 -6.88
N ASN A 15 6.17 16.92 -6.93
CA ASN A 15 4.87 17.19 -7.55
C ASN A 15 3.75 17.40 -6.52
N LEU A 16 4.02 17.19 -5.23
CA LEU A 16 2.99 17.24 -4.19
C LEU A 16 2.27 18.59 -4.12
N GLU A 17 3.03 19.71 -4.11
CA GLU A 17 2.44 21.05 -4.06
C GLU A 17 1.53 21.32 -5.27
N THR A 18 1.99 20.97 -6.47
CA THR A 18 1.18 21.11 -7.69
C THR A 18 -0.05 20.23 -7.64
N ALA A 19 0.09 18.97 -7.24
CA ALA A 19 -1.03 18.02 -7.14
C ALA A 19 -2.10 18.52 -6.17
N LEU A 20 -1.70 18.96 -4.97
CA LEU A 20 -2.61 19.54 -3.98
C LEU A 20 -3.35 20.77 -4.51
N ALA A 21 -2.64 21.65 -5.23
CA ALA A 21 -3.23 22.86 -5.79
C ALA A 21 -4.27 22.55 -6.88
N VAL A 22 -3.96 21.62 -7.80
CA VAL A 22 -4.88 21.31 -8.93
C VAL A 22 -6.06 20.43 -8.55
N THR A 23 -5.96 19.68 -7.45
CA THR A 23 -7.05 18.85 -6.94
C THR A 23 -7.90 19.53 -5.86
N ALA A 24 -7.54 20.78 -5.49
CA ALA A 24 -8.31 21.53 -4.51
C ALA A 24 -9.78 21.66 -4.89
N GLY A 25 -10.67 21.31 -3.97
CA GLY A 25 -12.15 21.33 -4.21
C GLY A 25 -12.68 20.13 -5.00
N THR A 26 -11.84 19.15 -5.34
CA THR A 26 -12.28 17.87 -5.91
C THR A 26 -12.35 16.78 -4.84
N ASN A 27 -12.83 15.59 -5.19
CA ASN A 27 -12.80 14.40 -4.34
C ASN A 27 -11.53 13.57 -4.47
N ILE A 28 -10.53 14.03 -5.24
CA ILE A 28 -9.24 13.36 -5.39
C ILE A 28 -8.36 13.68 -4.17
N LYS A 29 -7.86 12.65 -3.53
CA LYS A 29 -6.91 12.73 -2.42
C LYS A 29 -5.47 12.65 -2.94
N ILE A 30 -4.54 13.24 -2.21
CA ILE A 30 -3.13 13.21 -2.57
C ILE A 30 -2.36 12.35 -1.59
N GLY A 31 -1.50 11.50 -2.14
CA GLY A 31 -0.55 10.65 -1.42
C GLY A 31 0.89 10.94 -1.83
N ALA A 32 1.81 10.67 -0.92
CA ALA A 32 3.23 10.60 -1.21
C ALA A 32 3.64 9.15 -1.50
N GLU A 33 4.77 8.96 -2.21
CA GLU A 33 5.27 7.63 -2.59
C GLU A 33 6.24 7.04 -1.55
N ASN A 34 6.55 7.78 -0.48
CA ASN A 34 7.35 7.35 0.66
C ASN A 34 7.31 8.42 1.77
N CYS A 35 7.79 8.07 2.98
CA CYS A 35 8.23 9.03 3.99
C CYS A 35 9.36 8.42 4.83
N HIS A 36 10.14 9.27 5.52
CA HIS A 36 11.10 8.83 6.51
C HIS A 36 10.42 8.64 7.87
N PHE A 37 10.99 7.77 8.71
CA PHE A 37 10.41 7.46 10.02
C PHE A 37 10.87 8.38 11.16
N GLU A 38 11.94 9.15 10.96
CA GLU A 38 12.37 10.14 11.95
C GLU A 38 11.70 11.50 11.67
N LYS A 39 11.24 12.15 12.74
CA LYS A 39 10.59 13.47 12.64
C LYS A 39 11.56 14.59 12.30
N SER A 40 12.79 14.50 12.83
CA SER A 40 13.85 15.48 12.65
C SER A 40 15.21 14.85 12.91
N GLY A 41 16.28 15.52 12.52
CA GLY A 41 17.65 15.07 12.77
C GLY A 41 18.55 15.20 11.55
N ALA A 42 19.74 14.61 11.59
CA ALA A 42 20.73 14.63 10.54
C ALA A 42 20.44 13.57 9.46
N PHE A 43 19.31 13.68 8.78
CA PHE A 43 18.83 12.79 7.72
C PHE A 43 18.74 13.55 6.40
N THR A 44 19.88 14.02 5.92
CA THR A 44 19.98 14.86 4.72
C THR A 44 19.27 14.22 3.51
N GLY A 45 18.28 14.93 2.96
CA GLY A 45 17.53 14.49 1.78
C GLY A 45 16.23 13.73 2.10
N GLU A 46 15.98 13.36 3.36
CA GLU A 46 14.76 12.66 3.75
C GLU A 46 13.59 13.64 3.99
N ILE A 47 12.39 13.15 3.72
CA ILE A 47 11.12 13.84 3.96
C ILE A 47 10.37 13.11 5.07
N SER A 48 10.12 13.79 6.21
CA SER A 48 9.40 13.19 7.31
C SER A 48 7.90 13.10 7.06
N ALA A 49 7.21 12.24 7.83
CA ALA A 49 5.76 12.15 7.79
C ALA A 49 5.09 13.48 8.23
N ASP A 50 5.67 14.18 9.21
CA ASP A 50 5.14 15.48 9.67
C ASP A 50 5.22 16.55 8.56
N MET A 51 6.29 16.59 7.76
CA MET A 51 6.40 17.51 6.60
C MET A 51 5.29 17.26 5.58
N LEU A 52 4.96 16.00 5.31
CA LEU A 52 3.89 15.63 4.39
C LEU A 52 2.51 16.02 4.92
N ALA A 53 2.26 15.76 6.21
CA ALA A 53 1.01 16.12 6.87
C ALA A 53 0.80 17.64 6.90
N GLU A 54 1.86 18.43 7.17
CA GLU A 54 1.82 19.90 7.15
C GLU A 54 1.47 20.46 5.77
N MET A 55 1.91 19.80 4.69
CA MET A 55 1.53 20.16 3.32
C MET A 55 0.06 19.86 2.98
N GLY A 56 -0.63 19.04 3.78
CA GLY A 56 -2.00 18.58 3.49
C GLY A 56 -2.08 17.27 2.70
N VAL A 57 -0.98 16.51 2.62
CA VAL A 57 -0.98 15.16 2.09
C VAL A 57 -1.76 14.24 3.03
N GLU A 58 -2.62 13.37 2.50
CA GLU A 58 -3.46 12.48 3.32
C GLU A 58 -2.94 11.04 3.34
N TYR A 59 -2.30 10.58 2.28
CA TYR A 59 -1.86 9.20 2.11
C TYR A 59 -0.35 9.08 1.90
N VAL A 60 0.20 7.90 2.19
CA VAL A 60 1.59 7.60 1.87
C VAL A 60 1.76 6.12 1.54
N VAL A 61 2.39 5.82 0.40
CA VAL A 61 2.77 4.46 0.01
C VAL A 61 4.05 4.07 0.75
N LEU A 62 4.04 2.91 1.40
CA LEU A 62 5.17 2.41 2.20
C LEU A 62 5.50 0.98 1.84
N GLY A 63 6.77 0.64 1.82
CA GLY A 63 7.23 -0.73 1.57
C GLY A 63 6.96 -1.23 0.14
N HIS A 64 6.76 -0.32 -0.84
CA HIS A 64 6.60 -0.69 -2.24
C HIS A 64 7.72 -1.63 -2.69
N SER A 65 7.40 -2.60 -3.53
CA SER A 65 8.35 -3.63 -3.99
C SER A 65 9.65 -3.06 -4.55
N GLU A 66 9.59 -1.97 -5.32
CA GLU A 66 10.79 -1.27 -5.82
C GLU A 66 11.65 -0.73 -4.69
N ARG A 67 11.05 -0.23 -3.61
CA ARG A 67 11.80 0.30 -2.48
C ARG A 67 12.46 -0.81 -1.66
N ARG A 68 11.79 -1.94 -1.52
CA ARG A 68 12.39 -3.15 -0.92
C ARG A 68 13.55 -3.67 -1.78
N GLN A 69 13.40 -3.66 -3.10
CA GLN A 69 14.38 -4.19 -4.04
C GLN A 69 15.58 -3.26 -4.26
N TYR A 70 15.35 -1.96 -4.45
CA TYR A 70 16.38 -1.01 -4.89
C TYR A 70 16.91 -0.10 -3.78
N PHE A 71 16.15 0.08 -2.70
CA PHE A 71 16.48 1.02 -1.62
C PHE A 71 16.65 0.34 -0.27
N ALA A 72 16.84 -0.99 -0.26
CA ALA A 72 17.09 -1.80 0.93
C ALA A 72 16.04 -1.63 2.06
N GLU A 73 14.79 -1.35 1.72
CA GLU A 73 13.72 -1.33 2.72
C GLU A 73 13.41 -2.74 3.20
N THR A 74 13.24 -2.87 4.51
CA THR A 74 12.94 -4.12 5.21
C THR A 74 11.61 -4.02 5.92
N ASP A 75 11.05 -5.13 6.35
CA ASP A 75 9.82 -5.15 7.15
C ASP A 75 9.97 -4.26 8.41
N GLU A 76 11.15 -4.24 9.05
CA GLU A 76 11.43 -3.36 10.19
C GLU A 76 11.34 -1.88 9.82
N THR A 77 11.95 -1.46 8.69
CA THR A 77 11.91 -0.06 8.26
C THR A 77 10.52 0.36 7.78
N VAL A 78 9.75 -0.56 7.19
CA VAL A 78 8.35 -0.36 6.81
C VAL A 78 7.50 -0.16 8.07
N ASN A 79 7.68 -0.98 9.10
CA ASN A 79 6.98 -0.81 10.38
C ASN A 79 7.25 0.56 11.02
N LYS A 80 8.52 1.00 11.05
CA LYS A 80 8.89 2.32 11.58
C LYS A 80 8.20 3.45 10.80
N ARG A 81 8.20 3.37 9.46
CA ARG A 81 7.53 4.36 8.60
C ARG A 81 6.01 4.35 8.78
N THR A 82 5.41 3.17 8.91
CA THR A 82 3.97 3.02 9.14
C THR A 82 3.55 3.70 10.45
N LYS A 83 4.31 3.48 11.53
CA LYS A 83 4.08 4.15 12.82
C LYS A 83 4.23 5.66 12.73
N ALA A 84 5.30 6.15 12.09
CA ALA A 84 5.53 7.58 11.91
C ALA A 84 4.42 8.24 11.08
N ALA A 85 3.96 7.60 10.02
CA ALA A 85 2.86 8.09 9.20
C ALA A 85 1.55 8.16 10.00
N LEU A 86 1.22 7.12 10.78
CA LEU A 86 0.04 7.11 11.65
C LEU A 86 0.10 8.19 12.74
N GLU A 87 1.27 8.38 13.36
CA GLU A 87 1.50 9.43 14.36
C GLU A 87 1.33 10.84 13.78
N ALA A 88 1.72 11.04 12.52
CA ALA A 88 1.54 12.31 11.80
C ALA A 88 0.10 12.49 11.26
N GLY A 89 -0.77 11.49 11.40
CA GLY A 89 -2.15 11.55 10.92
C GLY A 89 -2.34 11.17 9.45
N LEU A 90 -1.29 10.64 8.79
CA LEU A 90 -1.39 10.11 7.44
C LEU A 90 -2.06 8.73 7.44
N LYS A 91 -2.61 8.35 6.29
CA LYS A 91 -3.15 7.01 6.03
C LYS A 91 -2.13 6.19 5.23
N PRO A 92 -1.45 5.21 5.84
CA PRO A 92 -0.48 4.39 5.14
C PRO A 92 -1.14 3.43 4.14
N ILE A 93 -0.56 3.32 2.93
CA ILE A 93 -0.79 2.25 1.97
C ILE A 93 0.43 1.34 2.04
N VAL A 94 0.33 0.23 2.78
CA VAL A 94 1.45 -0.66 3.05
C VAL A 94 1.48 -1.78 2.04
N CYS A 95 2.58 -1.87 1.28
CA CYS A 95 2.77 -2.85 0.23
C CYS A 95 3.42 -4.13 0.76
N VAL A 96 2.84 -5.25 0.40
CA VAL A 96 3.33 -6.60 0.70
C VAL A 96 3.27 -7.46 -0.55
N GLY A 97 4.18 -8.41 -0.68
CA GLY A 97 4.19 -9.30 -1.84
C GLY A 97 5.42 -10.18 -1.91
N GLU A 98 5.27 -11.30 -2.60
CA GLU A 98 6.30 -12.31 -2.79
C GLU A 98 7.04 -12.12 -4.13
N LEU A 99 8.29 -12.57 -4.15
CA LEU A 99 9.11 -12.70 -5.35
C LEU A 99 8.74 -13.95 -6.15
N LEU A 100 9.14 -14.00 -7.43
CA LEU A 100 8.85 -15.15 -8.30
C LEU A 100 9.37 -16.48 -7.72
N TRP A 101 10.62 -16.50 -7.25
CA TRP A 101 11.21 -17.71 -6.70
C TRP A 101 10.51 -18.18 -5.41
N GLU A 102 10.01 -17.24 -4.59
CA GLU A 102 9.23 -17.55 -3.38
C GLU A 102 7.90 -18.23 -3.75
N ARG A 103 7.24 -17.72 -4.80
CA ARG A 103 6.04 -18.35 -5.33
C ARG A 103 6.32 -19.72 -5.93
N GLU A 104 7.38 -19.88 -6.71
CA GLU A 104 7.80 -21.16 -7.28
C GLU A 104 8.18 -22.18 -6.21
N CYS A 105 8.70 -21.74 -5.08
CA CYS A 105 8.96 -22.58 -3.90
C CYS A 105 7.70 -22.84 -3.05
N ASN A 106 6.53 -22.32 -3.41
CA ASN A 106 5.27 -22.44 -2.66
C ASN A 106 5.35 -21.89 -1.21
N ILE A 107 6.09 -20.79 -1.00
CA ILE A 107 6.21 -20.10 0.30
C ILE A 107 5.54 -18.72 0.30
N THR A 108 4.61 -18.46 -0.62
CA THR A 108 3.87 -17.19 -0.70
C THR A 108 3.22 -16.83 0.63
N GLU A 109 2.51 -17.78 1.26
CA GLU A 109 1.80 -17.53 2.52
C GLU A 109 2.75 -17.20 3.67
N GLU A 110 3.90 -17.88 3.77
CA GLU A 110 4.92 -17.61 4.78
C GLU A 110 5.52 -16.20 4.62
N VAL A 111 5.80 -15.80 3.38
CA VAL A 111 6.31 -14.46 3.06
C VAL A 111 5.30 -13.39 3.44
N ILE A 112 4.06 -13.53 2.97
CA ILE A 112 2.97 -12.59 3.27
C ILE A 112 2.68 -12.54 4.77
N ALA A 113 2.59 -13.69 5.44
CA ALA A 113 2.36 -13.73 6.88
C ALA A 113 3.48 -13.05 7.68
N ARG A 114 4.74 -13.22 7.25
CA ARG A 114 5.89 -12.53 7.85
C ARG A 114 5.77 -11.02 7.68
N GLN A 115 5.55 -10.54 6.45
CA GLN A 115 5.42 -9.11 6.15
C GLN A 115 4.27 -8.49 6.96
N ILE A 116 3.07 -9.07 6.95
CA ILE A 116 1.92 -8.57 7.73
C ILE A 116 2.25 -8.50 9.23
N LYS A 117 2.87 -9.52 9.79
CA LYS A 117 3.21 -9.55 11.22
C LYS A 117 4.24 -8.51 11.60
N LEU A 118 5.25 -8.29 10.75
CA LEU A 118 6.35 -7.38 11.05
C LEU A 118 6.02 -5.94 10.69
N ASP A 119 5.42 -5.68 9.53
CA ASP A 119 5.05 -4.34 9.07
C ASP A 119 4.04 -3.67 10.03
N PHE A 120 3.14 -4.48 10.63
CA PHE A 120 2.13 -4.00 11.60
C PHE A 120 2.46 -4.33 13.07
N PHE A 121 3.69 -4.76 13.38
CA PHE A 121 4.07 -5.08 14.75
C PHE A 121 3.92 -3.89 15.69
N GLY A 122 3.13 -4.06 16.75
CA GLY A 122 2.88 -3.03 17.77
C GLY A 122 1.98 -1.88 17.31
N ILE A 123 1.26 -2.04 16.20
CA ILE A 123 0.21 -1.12 15.74
C ILE A 123 -1.12 -1.57 16.37
N SER A 124 -1.90 -0.63 16.90
CA SER A 124 -3.19 -0.93 17.50
C SER A 124 -4.25 -1.27 16.46
N ALA A 125 -5.34 -1.96 16.85
CA ALA A 125 -6.45 -2.24 15.96
C ALA A 125 -7.09 -0.96 15.39
N ASP A 126 -7.17 0.10 16.18
CA ASP A 126 -7.74 1.38 15.74
C ASP A 126 -6.83 2.12 14.76
N ASP A 127 -5.52 1.99 14.90
CA ASP A 127 -4.57 2.54 13.94
C ASP A 127 -4.51 1.70 12.66
N LEU A 128 -4.62 0.38 12.76
CA LEU A 128 -4.70 -0.50 11.60
C LEU A 128 -5.89 -0.15 10.69
N LYS A 129 -7.04 0.24 11.24
CA LYS A 129 -8.22 0.67 10.47
C LYS A 129 -7.97 1.92 9.59
N LYS A 130 -6.90 2.65 9.85
CA LYS A 130 -6.48 3.81 9.03
C LYS A 130 -5.55 3.39 7.89
N CYS A 131 -5.08 2.15 7.89
CA CYS A 131 -4.17 1.62 6.89
C CYS A 131 -4.92 0.96 5.74
N ILE A 132 -4.30 1.00 4.57
CA ILE A 132 -4.65 0.21 3.40
C ILE A 132 -3.51 -0.78 3.18
N ILE A 133 -3.82 -2.01 2.76
CA ILE A 133 -2.80 -3.00 2.39
C ILE A 133 -2.85 -3.21 0.89
N ALA A 134 -1.71 -3.10 0.22
CA ALA A 134 -1.60 -3.35 -1.21
C ALA A 134 -0.81 -4.64 -1.44
N TYR A 135 -1.46 -5.65 -2.00
CA TYR A 135 -0.79 -6.87 -2.42
C TYR A 135 -0.12 -6.69 -3.78
N GLU A 136 1.18 -6.75 -3.81
CA GLU A 136 2.01 -6.66 -5.00
C GLU A 136 2.61 -8.05 -5.34
N PRO A 137 2.02 -8.83 -6.26
CA PRO A 137 2.73 -9.99 -6.81
C PRO A 137 3.96 -9.47 -7.59
N VAL A 138 5.14 -9.38 -6.94
CA VAL A 138 6.33 -8.71 -7.50
C VAL A 138 6.72 -9.30 -8.86
N TRP A 139 6.49 -10.60 -9.04
CA TRP A 139 6.71 -11.32 -10.30
C TRP A 139 5.78 -10.90 -11.45
N ALA A 140 4.69 -10.19 -11.16
CA ALA A 140 3.71 -9.69 -12.13
C ALA A 140 3.79 -8.17 -12.35
N ILE A 141 4.79 -7.48 -11.76
CA ILE A 141 4.96 -6.04 -11.91
C ILE A 141 6.01 -5.76 -12.99
N GLY A 142 5.59 -5.11 -14.09
CA GLY A 142 6.51 -4.69 -15.17
C GLY A 142 7.15 -5.83 -15.98
N THR A 143 6.78 -7.07 -15.72
CA THR A 143 7.39 -8.26 -16.36
C THR A 143 6.65 -8.75 -17.61
N GLY A 144 5.47 -8.18 -17.89
CA GLY A 144 4.53 -8.69 -18.89
C GLY A 144 3.73 -9.91 -18.44
N LYS A 145 4.01 -10.47 -17.25
CA LYS A 145 3.17 -11.48 -16.60
C LYS A 145 2.06 -10.76 -15.82
N THR A 146 0.90 -11.37 -15.73
CA THR A 146 -0.24 -10.86 -14.95
C THR A 146 -0.72 -11.99 -14.06
N ALA A 147 -0.93 -11.71 -12.78
CA ALA A 147 -1.63 -12.64 -11.92
C ALA A 147 -3.08 -12.78 -12.40
N THR A 148 -3.65 -13.97 -12.32
CA THR A 148 -5.08 -14.14 -12.55
C THR A 148 -5.88 -13.52 -11.41
N ALA A 149 -7.15 -13.20 -11.65
CA ALA A 149 -8.01 -12.68 -10.58
C ALA A 149 -8.16 -13.68 -9.42
N ASP A 150 -8.14 -15.00 -9.71
CA ASP A 150 -8.16 -16.03 -8.67
C ASP A 150 -6.88 -16.06 -7.84
N GLN A 151 -5.71 -15.83 -8.46
CA GLN A 151 -4.44 -15.72 -7.73
C GLN A 151 -4.40 -14.46 -6.86
N ALA A 152 -4.97 -13.35 -7.33
CA ALA A 152 -5.11 -12.13 -6.53
C ALA A 152 -6.03 -12.37 -5.34
N GLU A 153 -7.20 -12.98 -5.56
CA GLU A 153 -8.16 -13.34 -4.52
C GLU A 153 -7.56 -14.26 -3.46
N GLU A 154 -6.85 -15.31 -3.88
CA GLU A 154 -6.20 -16.26 -2.97
C GLU A 154 -5.31 -15.54 -1.95
N VAL A 155 -4.44 -14.65 -2.41
CA VAL A 155 -3.51 -13.95 -1.51
C VAL A 155 -4.20 -12.84 -0.73
N CYS A 156 -5.12 -12.08 -1.32
CA CYS A 156 -5.89 -11.07 -0.59
C CYS A 156 -6.76 -11.70 0.52
N ALA A 157 -7.38 -12.86 0.26
CA ALA A 157 -8.09 -13.63 1.28
C ALA A 157 -7.14 -14.12 2.40
N PHE A 158 -5.94 -14.57 2.04
CA PHE A 158 -4.93 -14.97 3.03
C PHE A 158 -4.46 -13.80 3.90
N ILE A 159 -4.28 -12.60 3.30
CA ILE A 159 -3.97 -11.36 4.03
C ILE A 159 -5.09 -11.08 5.05
N ARG A 160 -6.35 -11.06 4.61
CA ARG A 160 -7.51 -10.84 5.49
C ARG A 160 -7.60 -11.86 6.61
N ALA A 161 -7.41 -13.15 6.31
CA ALA A 161 -7.39 -14.20 7.31
C ALA A 161 -6.23 -14.05 8.32
N THR A 162 -5.07 -13.57 7.86
CA THR A 162 -3.92 -13.29 8.74
C THR A 162 -4.20 -12.11 9.66
N LEU A 163 -4.80 -11.04 9.15
CA LEU A 163 -5.27 -9.92 9.97
C LEU A 163 -6.33 -10.34 10.99
N ALA A 164 -7.27 -11.19 10.59
CA ALA A 164 -8.29 -11.71 11.50
C ALA A 164 -7.68 -12.50 12.67
N LYS A 165 -6.62 -13.27 12.43
CA LYS A 165 -5.87 -13.98 13.49
C LYS A 165 -5.15 -13.04 14.45
N LEU A 166 -4.70 -11.87 13.98
CA LEU A 166 -3.92 -10.90 14.76
C LEU A 166 -4.80 -9.89 15.51
N TYR A 167 -5.88 -9.43 14.87
CA TYR A 167 -6.68 -8.29 15.34
C TYR A 167 -8.17 -8.61 15.54
N GLY A 168 -8.60 -9.80 15.17
CA GLY A 168 -10.03 -10.20 15.18
C GLY A 168 -10.70 -9.98 13.82
N ALA A 169 -11.74 -10.81 13.56
CA ALA A 169 -12.46 -10.80 12.28
C ALA A 169 -13.12 -9.44 11.99
N ASP A 170 -13.76 -8.84 12.98
CA ASP A 170 -14.46 -7.55 12.83
C ASP A 170 -13.51 -6.43 12.38
N VAL A 171 -12.27 -6.44 12.87
CA VAL A 171 -11.23 -5.48 12.43
C VAL A 171 -10.79 -5.79 11.00
N ALA A 172 -10.48 -7.06 10.72
CA ALA A 172 -10.00 -7.47 9.41
C ALA A 172 -10.99 -7.15 8.27
N GLU A 173 -12.29 -7.25 8.52
CA GLU A 173 -13.34 -6.89 7.56
C GLU A 173 -13.38 -5.40 7.22
N THR A 174 -12.88 -4.54 8.09
CA THR A 174 -12.84 -3.09 7.84
C THR A 174 -11.61 -2.64 7.04
N ILE A 175 -10.62 -3.51 6.86
CA ILE A 175 -9.37 -3.15 6.19
C ILE A 175 -9.52 -3.26 4.68
N THR A 176 -9.21 -2.18 3.98
CA THR A 176 -9.11 -2.19 2.52
C THR A 176 -7.87 -2.95 2.06
N ILE A 177 -8.06 -3.97 1.24
CA ILE A 177 -6.99 -4.74 0.61
C ILE A 177 -7.03 -4.48 -0.90
N GLN A 178 -5.98 -3.85 -1.42
CA GLN A 178 -5.85 -3.51 -2.83
C GLN A 178 -4.99 -4.54 -3.57
N TYR A 179 -5.31 -4.80 -4.82
CA TYR A 179 -4.41 -5.49 -5.73
C TYR A 179 -3.45 -4.50 -6.37
N GLY A 180 -2.15 -4.71 -6.19
CA GLY A 180 -1.05 -3.86 -6.66
C GLY A 180 -0.24 -4.44 -7.83
N GLY A 181 -0.70 -5.52 -8.45
CA GLY A 181 -0.10 -6.01 -9.69
C GLY A 181 -0.57 -5.24 -10.92
N SER A 182 -0.32 -5.80 -12.11
CA SER A 182 -0.71 -5.17 -13.37
C SER A 182 -2.25 -5.08 -13.50
N MET A 183 -2.80 -3.93 -13.12
CA MET A 183 -4.22 -3.60 -13.25
C MET A 183 -4.43 -2.55 -14.33
N ASN A 184 -5.47 -2.72 -15.14
CA ASN A 184 -5.87 -1.79 -16.20
C ASN A 184 -7.36 -1.95 -16.52
N ALA A 185 -7.92 -1.11 -17.39
CA ALA A 185 -9.34 -1.13 -17.74
C ALA A 185 -9.89 -2.46 -18.28
N LYS A 186 -9.00 -3.36 -18.79
CA LYS A 186 -9.45 -4.64 -19.37
C LYS A 186 -9.64 -5.74 -18.32
N ASN A 187 -8.91 -5.69 -17.20
CA ASN A 187 -8.96 -6.71 -16.16
C ASN A 187 -9.50 -6.19 -14.82
N ALA A 188 -9.76 -4.89 -14.71
CA ALA A 188 -10.23 -4.28 -13.47
C ALA A 188 -11.58 -4.86 -13.01
N GLU A 189 -12.53 -5.06 -13.91
CA GLU A 189 -13.86 -5.61 -13.59
C GLU A 189 -13.75 -7.01 -12.99
N GLU A 190 -12.95 -7.89 -13.59
CA GLU A 190 -12.73 -9.25 -13.09
C GLU A 190 -12.03 -9.25 -11.73
N LEU A 191 -10.99 -8.44 -11.55
CA LEU A 191 -10.26 -8.30 -10.28
C LEU A 191 -11.16 -7.76 -9.16
N LEU A 192 -11.91 -6.69 -9.43
CA LEU A 192 -12.78 -6.05 -8.45
C LEU A 192 -14.09 -6.82 -8.20
N SER A 193 -14.38 -7.88 -8.98
CA SER A 193 -15.48 -8.79 -8.69
C SER A 193 -15.14 -9.81 -7.58
N LYS A 194 -13.87 -9.89 -7.18
CA LYS A 194 -13.41 -10.82 -6.14
C LYS A 194 -13.72 -10.29 -4.75
N THR A 195 -14.06 -11.22 -3.83
CA THR A 195 -14.56 -10.89 -2.50
C THR A 195 -13.56 -10.13 -1.63
N ASN A 196 -12.26 -10.44 -1.78
CA ASN A 196 -11.21 -9.86 -0.94
C ASN A 196 -10.34 -8.82 -1.66
N VAL A 197 -10.71 -8.44 -2.89
CA VAL A 197 -10.03 -7.37 -3.64
C VAL A 197 -10.90 -6.11 -3.58
N ASP A 198 -10.61 -5.23 -2.62
CA ASP A 198 -11.41 -4.03 -2.34
C ASP A 198 -11.05 -2.83 -3.23
N GLY A 199 -9.94 -2.92 -3.97
CA GLY A 199 -9.46 -1.82 -4.80
C GLY A 199 -8.18 -2.16 -5.57
N GLY A 200 -7.56 -1.15 -6.15
CA GLY A 200 -6.33 -1.31 -6.91
C GLY A 200 -5.28 -0.25 -6.61
N LEU A 201 -4.01 -0.64 -6.51
CA LEU A 201 -2.85 0.25 -6.57
C LEU A 201 -2.31 0.20 -8.00
N ILE A 202 -2.53 1.29 -8.76
CA ILE A 202 -2.34 1.32 -10.21
C ILE A 202 -1.14 2.18 -10.57
N GLY A 203 -0.09 1.57 -11.13
CA GLY A 203 1.11 2.25 -11.61
C GLY A 203 0.99 2.71 -13.07
N GLY A 204 1.66 2.03 -14.00
CA GLY A 204 1.83 2.45 -15.40
C GLY A 204 0.55 2.75 -16.18
N ALA A 205 -0.59 2.15 -15.82
CA ALA A 205 -1.88 2.46 -16.47
C ALA A 205 -2.44 3.83 -16.07
N SER A 206 -2.01 4.39 -14.94
CA SER A 206 -2.42 5.73 -14.49
C SER A 206 -1.75 6.87 -15.28
N LEU A 207 -0.72 6.56 -16.07
CA LEU A 207 0.04 7.51 -16.87
C LEU A 207 -0.46 7.65 -18.32
N LYS A 208 -1.58 7.02 -18.68
CA LYS A 208 -2.09 6.98 -20.08
C LYS A 208 -3.44 7.67 -20.17
#